data_c278723e7d63c5e2078612a9e862bd7a
#
_entry.id   c278723e7d63c5e2078612a9e862bd7a
#
_cell.length_a   1.000
_cell.length_b   1.000
_cell.length_c   1.000
_cell.angle_alpha   90.00
_cell.angle_beta   90.00
_cell.angle_gamma   90.00
#
_symmetry.space_group_name_H-M   'P 1'
#
loop_
_entity.id
_entity.type
_entity.pdbx_description
1 polymer ?
#
loop_
_entity_poly.entity_id
_entity_poly.type
_entity_poly.pdbx_seq_one_letter_code
_entity_poly.pdbx_strand_id
1 'polypeptide(L)'
;GIILDGRRNTNEIGDRSIFEYSIMAAAALSNAFLSAGNRVGMLFYGKRIIWTMPGYGKIQGEKILHNLSALEPGDSQALSELQIPHRRFPFRSQLVFISPLLSDDFNALSDLRSKGYAVLVISPDPIAFEAQAETVSENLALALRIVRLRRQLFLNRLRGIGIHVVDWDVSLPFEQVARRELERRQVFSAGGRY
;
A
#
# COMPACT_ATOMS: atom_id res chain seq x y z
N GLY A 1 -6.72 -8.71 -4.29
CA GLY A 1 -6.25 -7.71 -5.27
C GLY A 1 -5.20 -6.81 -4.68
N ILE A 2 -4.07 -6.64 -5.39
CA ILE A 2 -3.03 -5.68 -5.01
C ILE A 2 -3.22 -4.43 -5.87
N ILE A 3 -3.34 -3.28 -5.23
CA ILE A 3 -3.47 -1.97 -5.88
C ILE A 3 -2.21 -1.19 -5.54
N LEU A 4 -1.40 -0.92 -6.56
CA LEU A 4 -0.11 -0.24 -6.43
C LEU A 4 -0.22 1.19 -6.95
N ASP A 5 0.07 2.13 -6.07
CA ASP A 5 0.10 3.56 -6.37
C ASP A 5 1.43 3.97 -7.01
N GLY A 6 1.35 4.43 -8.24
CA GLY A 6 2.48 4.98 -8.99
C GLY A 6 2.35 6.47 -9.28
N ARG A 7 1.49 7.21 -8.57
CA ARG A 7 1.37 8.65 -8.73
C ARG A 7 2.68 9.33 -8.35
N ARG A 8 3.13 10.25 -9.18
CA ARG A 8 4.38 10.98 -8.95
C ARG A 8 4.35 11.77 -7.65
N ASN A 9 3.26 12.50 -7.40
CA ASN A 9 3.09 13.33 -6.22
C ASN A 9 3.03 12.57 -4.88
N THR A 10 2.86 11.24 -4.89
CA THR A 10 2.94 10.38 -3.70
C THR A 10 4.31 9.74 -3.55
N ASN A 11 5.00 9.48 -4.64
CA ASN A 11 6.17 8.62 -4.69
C ASN A 11 7.50 9.38 -4.88
N GLU A 12 7.47 10.59 -5.45
CA GLU A 12 8.67 11.41 -5.63
C GLU A 12 8.81 12.41 -4.48
N ILE A 13 9.99 12.43 -3.85
CA ILE A 13 10.34 13.31 -2.73
C ILE A 13 11.67 13.98 -3.09
N GLY A 14 11.59 15.24 -3.57
CA GLY A 14 12.74 15.90 -4.19
C GLY A 14 13.21 15.12 -5.42
N ASP A 15 14.50 14.81 -5.48
CA ASP A 15 15.12 14.04 -6.57
C ASP A 15 15.12 12.52 -6.32
N ARG A 16 14.42 12.05 -5.28
CA ARG A 16 14.38 10.64 -4.86
C ARG A 16 12.99 10.07 -5.01
N SER A 17 12.91 8.76 -5.17
CA SER A 17 11.62 8.05 -5.25
C SER A 17 11.50 6.95 -4.20
N ILE A 18 10.38 6.94 -3.48
CA ILE A 18 10.00 5.86 -2.55
C ILE A 18 9.31 4.69 -3.28
N PHE A 19 9.06 4.82 -4.57
CA PHE A 19 8.29 3.87 -5.37
C PHE A 19 8.88 2.46 -5.38
N GLU A 20 10.21 2.34 -5.37
CA GLU A 20 10.91 1.05 -5.35
C GLU A 20 10.52 0.20 -4.12
N TYR A 21 10.32 0.83 -2.97
CA TYR A 21 9.82 0.13 -1.78
C TYR A 21 8.40 -0.40 -2.00
N SER A 22 7.55 0.38 -2.65
CA SER A 22 6.19 -0.07 -3.00
C SER A 22 6.20 -1.27 -3.95
N ILE A 23 7.11 -1.29 -4.94
CA ILE A 23 7.36 -2.44 -5.83
C ILE A 23 7.81 -3.66 -5.04
N MET A 24 8.78 -3.50 -4.14
CA MET A 24 9.27 -4.60 -3.28
C MET A 24 8.16 -5.19 -2.41
N ALA A 25 7.33 -4.34 -1.79
CA ALA A 25 6.18 -4.80 -1.02
C ALA A 25 5.17 -5.55 -1.89
N ALA A 26 4.86 -5.05 -3.09
CA ALA A 26 3.95 -5.70 -4.02
C ALA A 26 4.45 -7.08 -4.46
N ALA A 27 5.75 -7.20 -4.76
CA ALA A 27 6.39 -8.46 -5.12
C ALA A 27 6.34 -9.48 -3.97
N ALA A 28 6.74 -9.06 -2.75
CA ALA A 28 6.75 -9.92 -1.57
C ALA A 28 5.33 -10.42 -1.21
N LEU A 29 4.33 -9.52 -1.21
CA LEU A 29 2.94 -9.89 -0.93
C LEU A 29 2.34 -10.78 -2.01
N SER A 30 2.63 -10.51 -3.29
CA SER A 30 2.18 -11.37 -4.39
C SER A 30 2.69 -12.79 -4.22
N ASN A 31 3.99 -12.94 -3.94
CA ASN A 31 4.61 -14.23 -3.72
C ASN A 31 4.01 -14.95 -2.49
N ALA A 32 3.86 -14.25 -1.37
CA ALA A 32 3.27 -14.81 -0.15
C ALA A 32 1.84 -15.30 -0.37
N PHE A 33 0.99 -14.50 -1.02
CA PHE A 33 -0.40 -14.88 -1.29
C PHE A 33 -0.51 -16.02 -2.29
N LEU A 34 0.28 -16.02 -3.36
CA LEU A 34 0.29 -17.11 -4.33
C LEU A 34 0.81 -18.41 -3.72
N SER A 35 1.85 -18.35 -2.89
CA SER A 35 2.38 -19.53 -2.16
C SER A 35 1.38 -20.09 -1.16
N ALA A 36 0.52 -19.24 -0.59
CA ALA A 36 -0.60 -19.65 0.25
C ALA A 36 -1.83 -20.17 -0.54
N GLY A 37 -1.71 -20.33 -1.86
CA GLY A 37 -2.78 -20.84 -2.72
C GLY A 37 -3.86 -19.83 -3.08
N ASN A 38 -3.66 -18.54 -2.81
CA ASN A 38 -4.63 -17.52 -3.14
C ASN A 38 -4.60 -17.14 -4.63
N ARG A 39 -5.72 -16.65 -5.12
CA ARG A 39 -5.84 -16.02 -6.43
C ARG A 39 -5.42 -14.55 -6.32
N VAL A 40 -4.39 -14.14 -7.05
CA VAL A 40 -3.83 -12.79 -6.95
C VAL A 40 -3.96 -12.07 -8.29
N GLY A 41 -4.50 -10.85 -8.26
CA GLY A 41 -4.48 -9.89 -9.35
C GLY A 41 -3.85 -8.59 -8.89
N MET A 42 -3.38 -7.77 -9.83
CA MET A 42 -2.75 -6.49 -9.55
C MET A 42 -3.33 -5.39 -10.43
N LEU A 43 -3.52 -4.23 -9.84
CA LEU A 43 -3.80 -2.99 -10.53
C LEU A 43 -2.68 -2.00 -10.18
N PHE A 44 -2.03 -1.48 -11.19
CA PHE A 44 -1.13 -0.34 -11.07
C PHE A 44 -1.79 0.90 -11.68
N TYR A 45 -1.68 2.04 -10.99
CA TYR A 45 -2.06 3.34 -11.53
C TYR A 45 -0.93 4.36 -11.28
N GLY A 46 -0.36 4.83 -12.37
CA GLY A 46 0.77 5.73 -12.46
C GLY A 46 0.75 6.37 -13.83
N LYS A 47 1.88 6.40 -14.52
CA LYS A 47 1.96 6.90 -15.92
C LYS A 47 0.92 6.23 -16.84
N ARG A 48 0.56 4.98 -16.54
CA ARG A 48 -0.48 4.19 -17.22
C ARG A 48 -1.24 3.36 -16.19
N ILE A 49 -2.47 2.99 -16.52
CA ILE A 49 -3.22 2.00 -15.75
C ILE A 49 -2.91 0.63 -16.31
N ILE A 50 -2.30 -0.23 -15.49
CA ILE A 50 -1.92 -1.60 -15.89
C ILE A 50 -2.67 -2.60 -15.03
N TRP A 51 -3.40 -3.51 -15.69
CA TRP A 51 -4.13 -4.59 -15.05
C TRP A 51 -3.44 -5.92 -15.25
N THR A 52 -3.12 -6.60 -14.17
CA THR A 52 -2.77 -8.02 -14.16
C THR A 52 -3.98 -8.80 -13.68
N MET A 53 -4.60 -9.57 -14.58
CA MET A 53 -5.80 -10.34 -14.25
C MET A 53 -5.51 -11.34 -13.13
N PRO A 54 -6.47 -11.57 -12.21
CA PRO A 54 -6.29 -12.52 -11.12
C PRO A 54 -6.02 -13.94 -11.63
N GLY A 55 -4.99 -14.58 -11.07
CA GLY A 55 -4.57 -15.95 -11.40
C GLY A 55 -3.92 -16.64 -10.21
N TYR A 56 -3.48 -17.88 -10.40
CA TYR A 56 -2.87 -18.74 -9.38
C TYR A 56 -1.47 -19.19 -9.76
N GLY A 57 -0.70 -19.59 -8.77
CA GLY A 57 0.53 -20.36 -8.93
C GLY A 57 1.70 -19.57 -9.51
N LYS A 58 2.74 -20.31 -9.92
CA LYS A 58 4.04 -19.78 -10.33
C LYS A 58 3.96 -18.87 -11.57
N ILE A 59 3.20 -19.28 -12.59
CA ILE A 59 3.03 -18.50 -13.83
C ILE A 59 2.43 -17.11 -13.53
N GLN A 60 1.47 -17.04 -12.62
CA GLN A 60 0.90 -15.76 -12.19
C GLN A 60 1.94 -14.90 -11.46
N GLY A 61 2.78 -15.50 -10.63
CA GLY A 61 3.88 -14.82 -9.95
C GLY A 61 4.88 -14.21 -10.94
N GLU A 62 5.33 -14.98 -11.91
CA GLU A 62 6.23 -14.53 -12.97
C GLU A 62 5.62 -13.37 -13.78
N LYS A 63 4.32 -13.45 -14.11
CA LYS A 63 3.60 -12.38 -14.80
C LYS A 63 3.52 -11.10 -13.98
N ILE A 64 3.25 -11.21 -12.67
CA ILE A 64 3.23 -10.04 -11.78
C ILE A 64 4.63 -9.42 -11.69
N LEU A 65 5.67 -10.22 -11.46
CA LEU A 65 7.05 -9.73 -11.38
C LEU A 65 7.51 -9.06 -12.67
N HIS A 66 7.19 -9.65 -13.83
CA HIS A 66 7.48 -9.04 -15.13
C HIS A 66 6.79 -7.69 -15.30
N ASN A 67 5.51 -7.58 -14.91
CA ASN A 67 4.80 -6.30 -14.97
C ASN A 67 5.40 -5.28 -13.99
N LEU A 68 5.74 -5.69 -12.76
CA LEU A 68 6.36 -4.81 -11.75
C LEU A 68 7.68 -4.20 -12.24
N SER A 69 8.51 -4.98 -12.97
CA SER A 69 9.80 -4.49 -13.48
C SER A 69 9.70 -3.42 -14.57
N ALA A 70 8.52 -3.23 -15.17
CA ALA A 70 8.25 -2.26 -16.22
C ALA A 70 7.43 -1.05 -15.75
N LEU A 71 7.18 -0.94 -14.43
CA LEU A 71 6.37 0.16 -13.90
C LEU A 71 7.19 1.44 -13.76
N GLU A 72 6.55 2.55 -14.13
CA GLU A 72 7.11 3.89 -13.95
C GLU A 72 6.09 4.78 -13.25
N PRO A 73 6.52 5.55 -12.22
CA PRO A 73 5.68 6.59 -11.65
C PRO A 73 5.27 7.61 -12.72
N GLY A 74 4.15 8.26 -12.52
CA GLY A 74 3.70 9.28 -13.46
C GLY A 74 2.49 10.05 -12.97
N ASP A 75 2.14 11.06 -13.74
CA ASP A 75 0.94 11.85 -13.47
C ASP A 75 -0.28 11.00 -13.86
N SER A 76 -1.03 10.60 -12.88
CA SER A 76 -2.26 9.82 -13.03
C SER A 76 -3.42 10.49 -12.32
N GLN A 77 -4.61 9.99 -12.61
CA GLN A 77 -5.84 10.42 -11.95
C GLN A 77 -5.77 10.21 -10.43
N ALA A 78 -6.54 11.00 -9.71
CA ALA A 78 -6.71 10.79 -8.27
C ALA A 78 -7.28 9.39 -8.00
N LEU A 79 -6.99 8.83 -6.81
CA LEU A 79 -7.52 7.52 -6.42
C LEU A 79 -9.06 7.49 -6.46
N SER A 80 -9.71 8.62 -6.16
CA SER A 80 -11.18 8.78 -6.21
C SER A 80 -11.78 8.54 -7.60
N GLU A 81 -11.01 8.73 -8.65
CA GLU A 81 -11.41 8.51 -10.04
C GLU A 81 -11.15 7.07 -10.50
N LEU A 82 -10.39 6.30 -9.72
CA LEU A 82 -10.05 4.93 -10.03
C LEU A 82 -11.27 4.01 -9.82
N GLN A 83 -11.88 3.58 -10.91
CA GLN A 83 -12.95 2.60 -10.86
C GLN A 83 -12.37 1.19 -10.77
N ILE A 84 -12.59 0.53 -9.62
CA ILE A 84 -12.22 -0.88 -9.44
C ILE A 84 -13.36 -1.76 -9.96
N PRO A 85 -13.17 -2.50 -11.06
CA PRO A 85 -14.23 -3.31 -11.64
C PRO A 85 -14.58 -4.50 -10.74
N HIS A 86 -15.82 -4.58 -10.26
CA HIS A 86 -16.30 -5.68 -9.41
C HIS A 86 -16.19 -7.07 -10.07
N ARG A 87 -16.21 -7.14 -11.40
CA ARG A 87 -16.00 -8.40 -12.13
C ARG A 87 -14.60 -8.96 -11.97
N ARG A 88 -13.59 -8.11 -11.68
CA ARG A 88 -12.18 -8.50 -11.52
C ARG A 88 -11.84 -8.78 -10.07
N PHE A 89 -12.41 -7.98 -9.17
CA PHE A 89 -12.31 -8.14 -7.72
C PHE A 89 -13.73 -8.22 -7.15
N PRO A 90 -14.28 -9.43 -6.98
CA PRO A 90 -15.63 -9.61 -6.42
C PRO A 90 -15.73 -8.98 -5.03
N PHE A 91 -16.93 -8.58 -4.63
CA PHE A 91 -17.22 -8.17 -3.26
C PHE A 91 -16.72 -9.24 -2.26
N ARG A 92 -16.19 -8.82 -1.12
CA ARG A 92 -15.49 -9.64 -0.13
C ARG A 92 -14.05 -10.05 -0.53
N SER A 93 -13.55 -9.66 -1.70
CA SER A 93 -12.11 -9.78 -1.97
C SER A 93 -11.33 -8.92 -0.98
N GLN A 94 -10.16 -9.40 -0.59
CA GLN A 94 -9.20 -8.56 0.10
C GLN A 94 -8.51 -7.66 -0.94
N LEU A 95 -8.52 -6.35 -0.69
CA LEU A 95 -7.76 -5.37 -1.45
C LEU A 95 -6.58 -4.90 -0.60
N VAL A 96 -5.38 -5.08 -1.13
CA VAL A 96 -4.15 -4.56 -0.52
C VAL A 96 -3.73 -3.34 -1.31
N PHE A 97 -3.81 -2.20 -0.67
CA PHE A 97 -3.46 -0.91 -1.25
C PHE A 97 -2.05 -0.52 -0.80
N ILE A 98 -1.13 -0.34 -1.75
CA ILE A 98 0.27 0.02 -1.48
C ILE A 98 0.49 1.44 -1.96
N SER A 99 0.66 2.37 -1.03
CA SER A 99 0.79 3.80 -1.31
C SER A 99 1.36 4.56 -0.11
N PRO A 100 2.22 5.57 -0.32
CA PRO A 100 2.57 6.54 0.72
C PRO A 100 1.39 7.34 1.25
N LEU A 101 0.29 7.40 0.49
CA LEU A 101 -0.98 8.07 0.76
C LEU A 101 -0.93 9.60 0.71
N LEU A 102 -2.04 10.17 0.22
CA LEU A 102 -2.38 11.58 0.33
C LEU A 102 -3.64 11.75 1.18
N SER A 103 -3.86 12.96 1.69
CA SER A 103 -5.03 13.27 2.54
C SER A 103 -6.38 13.06 1.84
N ASP A 104 -6.44 13.23 0.53
CA ASP A 104 -7.63 13.05 -0.32
C ASP A 104 -7.97 11.58 -0.61
N ASP A 105 -7.04 10.65 -0.38
CA ASP A 105 -7.27 9.21 -0.54
C ASP A 105 -8.25 8.64 0.48
N PHE A 106 -8.53 9.37 1.57
CA PHE A 106 -9.45 8.90 2.61
C PHE A 106 -10.83 8.54 2.06
N ASN A 107 -11.40 9.41 1.24
CA ASN A 107 -12.75 9.19 0.71
C ASN A 107 -12.82 7.96 -0.20
N ALA A 108 -11.83 7.77 -1.05
CA ALA A 108 -11.75 6.62 -1.94
C ALA A 108 -11.59 5.30 -1.18
N LEU A 109 -10.73 5.26 -0.16
CA LEU A 109 -10.54 4.09 0.68
C LEU A 109 -11.77 3.79 1.54
N SER A 110 -12.44 4.82 2.06
CA SER A 110 -13.70 4.71 2.80
C SER A 110 -14.82 4.15 1.93
N ASP A 111 -14.91 4.61 0.67
CA ASP A 111 -15.89 4.10 -0.29
C ASP A 111 -15.67 2.61 -0.62
N LEU A 112 -14.43 2.18 -0.81
CA LEU A 112 -14.10 0.76 -0.99
C LEU A 112 -14.52 -0.08 0.23
N ARG A 113 -14.29 0.44 1.43
CA ARG A 113 -14.69 -0.23 2.68
C ARG A 113 -16.20 -0.34 2.78
N SER A 114 -16.95 0.73 2.44
CA SER A 114 -18.42 0.76 2.45
C SER A 114 -19.05 -0.21 1.44
N LYS A 115 -18.36 -0.45 0.31
CA LYS A 115 -18.74 -1.45 -0.70
C LYS A 115 -18.45 -2.90 -0.27
N GLY A 116 -17.97 -3.13 0.95
CA GLY A 116 -17.78 -4.45 1.53
C GLY A 116 -16.44 -5.11 1.23
N TYR A 117 -15.44 -4.38 0.70
CA TYR A 117 -14.10 -4.90 0.54
C TYR A 117 -13.36 -4.96 1.89
N ALA A 118 -12.57 -6.00 2.09
CA ALA A 118 -11.58 -6.05 3.16
C ALA A 118 -10.34 -5.26 2.69
N VAL A 119 -10.16 -4.04 3.21
CA VAL A 119 -9.06 -3.16 2.79
C VAL A 119 -7.90 -3.25 3.77
N LEU A 120 -6.71 -3.55 3.24
CA LEU A 120 -5.42 -3.46 3.92
C LEU A 120 -4.60 -2.39 3.20
N VAL A 121 -4.04 -1.46 3.94
CA VAL A 121 -3.13 -0.44 3.41
C VAL A 121 -1.71 -0.75 3.89
N ILE A 122 -0.77 -0.84 2.96
CA ILE A 122 0.66 -0.82 3.23
C ILE A 122 1.16 0.57 2.83
N SER A 123 1.60 1.34 3.79
CA SER A 123 2.01 2.71 3.53
C SER A 123 3.49 2.90 3.85
N PRO A 124 4.38 2.89 2.84
CA PRO A 124 5.76 3.30 3.02
C PRO A 124 5.80 4.72 3.60
N ASP A 125 6.58 4.92 4.67
CA ASP A 125 6.65 6.22 5.34
C ASP A 125 7.58 7.19 4.59
N PRO A 126 7.04 8.23 3.92
CA PRO A 126 7.85 9.20 3.19
C PRO A 126 8.72 10.05 4.14
N ILE A 127 8.31 10.22 5.39
CA ILE A 127 9.07 11.01 6.37
C ILE A 127 10.30 10.24 6.83
N ALA A 128 10.15 8.92 7.08
CA ALA A 128 11.29 8.06 7.39
C ALA A 128 12.25 7.95 6.20
N PHE A 129 11.72 7.92 4.96
CA PHE A 129 12.52 7.91 3.74
C PHE A 129 13.33 9.20 3.57
N GLU A 130 12.72 10.36 3.78
CA GLU A 130 13.38 11.67 3.68
C GLU A 130 14.46 11.84 4.77
N ALA A 131 14.17 11.42 5.99
CA ALA A 131 15.08 11.49 7.12
C ALA A 131 16.40 10.69 6.93
N GLN A 132 16.43 9.73 6.00
CA GLN A 132 17.67 9.00 5.65
C GLN A 132 18.68 9.85 4.85
N ALA A 133 18.25 10.96 4.29
CA ALA A 133 19.06 11.74 3.35
C ALA A 133 19.72 12.98 3.95
N GLU A 134 19.25 13.51 5.07
CA GLU A 134 19.62 14.83 5.55
C GLU A 134 20.14 14.85 7.00
N THR A 135 21.17 15.71 7.25
CA THR A 135 21.52 16.18 8.59
C THR A 135 20.41 17.11 9.08
N VAL A 136 19.67 16.67 10.08
CA VAL A 136 18.47 17.36 10.58
C VAL A 136 18.86 18.63 11.35
N SER A 137 18.54 19.81 10.80
CA SER A 137 18.58 21.08 11.55
C SER A 137 17.40 21.16 12.53
N GLU A 138 17.50 21.99 13.58
CA GLU A 138 16.40 22.13 14.58
C GLU A 138 15.06 22.55 13.96
N ASN A 139 15.09 23.47 12.98
CA ASN A 139 13.88 23.91 12.28
C ASN A 139 13.26 22.78 11.45
N LEU A 140 14.09 21.96 10.82
CA LEU A 140 13.64 20.79 10.07
C LEU A 140 13.04 19.73 11.01
N ALA A 141 13.63 19.53 12.19
CA ALA A 141 13.13 18.61 13.19
C ALA A 141 11.70 18.97 13.65
N LEU A 142 11.41 20.26 13.85
CA LEU A 142 10.07 20.73 14.20
C LEU A 142 9.08 20.51 13.06
N ALA A 143 9.47 20.85 11.82
CA ALA A 143 8.63 20.63 10.64
C ALA A 143 8.30 19.14 10.45
N LEU A 144 9.30 18.26 10.53
CA LEU A 144 9.11 16.81 10.43
C LEU A 144 8.19 16.28 11.54
N ARG A 145 8.26 16.84 12.76
CA ARG A 145 7.36 16.46 13.85
C ARG A 145 5.90 16.79 13.53
N ILE A 146 5.64 17.97 12.96
CA ILE A 146 4.29 18.37 12.55
C ILE A 146 3.75 17.46 11.45
N VAL A 147 4.56 17.19 10.41
CA VAL A 147 4.17 16.32 9.30
C VAL A 147 3.89 14.90 9.81
N ARG A 148 4.72 14.38 10.72
CA ARG A 148 4.54 13.07 11.34
C ARG A 148 3.25 12.99 12.15
N LEU A 149 2.90 14.01 12.91
CA LEU A 149 1.63 14.06 13.64
C LEU A 149 0.42 14.07 12.68
N ARG A 150 0.47 14.88 11.61
CA ARG A 150 -0.59 14.89 10.59
C ARG A 150 -0.76 13.52 9.94
N ARG A 151 0.34 12.86 9.60
CA ARG A 151 0.31 11.49 9.06
C ARG A 151 -0.32 10.52 10.05
N GLN A 152 0.09 10.54 11.31
CA GLN A 152 -0.47 9.65 12.33
C GLN A 152 -1.98 9.87 12.52
N LEU A 153 -2.46 11.12 12.53
CA LEU A 153 -3.88 11.44 12.60
C LEU A 153 -4.64 10.86 11.39
N PHE A 154 -4.09 11.02 10.19
CA PHE A 154 -4.67 10.47 8.97
C PHE A 154 -4.75 8.93 9.00
N LEU A 155 -3.67 8.25 9.36
CA LEU A 155 -3.65 6.79 9.45
C LEU A 155 -4.61 6.27 10.56
N ASN A 156 -4.70 6.98 11.68
CA ASN A 156 -5.65 6.64 12.75
C ASN A 156 -7.10 6.83 12.31
N ARG A 157 -7.39 7.83 11.48
CA ARG A 157 -8.71 8.02 10.89
C ARG A 157 -9.09 6.85 9.98
N LEU A 158 -8.17 6.33 9.16
CA LEU A 158 -8.39 5.11 8.37
C LEU A 158 -8.65 3.88 9.25
N ARG A 159 -7.87 3.72 10.31
CA ARG A 159 -8.07 2.63 11.29
C ARG A 159 -9.44 2.71 11.96
N GLY A 160 -9.90 3.93 12.27
CA GLY A 160 -11.21 4.19 12.88
C GLY A 160 -12.41 3.74 12.06
N ILE A 161 -12.28 3.67 10.72
CA ILE A 161 -13.32 3.14 9.82
C ILE A 161 -13.12 1.65 9.49
N GLY A 162 -12.24 0.95 10.21
CA GLY A 162 -12.00 -0.48 10.06
C GLY A 162 -11.08 -0.86 8.90
N ILE A 163 -10.28 0.09 8.40
CA ILE A 163 -9.19 -0.20 7.45
C ILE A 163 -7.95 -0.58 8.25
N HIS A 164 -7.34 -1.72 7.91
CA HIS A 164 -6.08 -2.09 8.49
C HIS A 164 -4.94 -1.33 7.80
N VAL A 165 -4.09 -0.66 8.58
CA VAL A 165 -2.99 0.17 8.04
C VAL A 165 -1.67 -0.27 8.67
N VAL A 166 -0.76 -0.69 7.81
CA VAL A 166 0.66 -0.92 8.11
C VAL A 166 1.43 0.33 7.73
N ASP A 167 1.86 1.09 8.72
CA ASP A 167 2.76 2.23 8.55
C ASP A 167 4.19 1.69 8.51
N TRP A 168 4.77 1.65 7.32
CA TRP A 168 6.06 0.99 7.10
C TRP A 168 7.20 1.99 7.08
N ASP A 169 8.00 1.97 8.14
CA ASP A 169 9.32 2.59 8.15
C ASP A 169 10.23 1.85 7.16
N VAL A 170 10.55 2.50 6.05
CA VAL A 170 11.34 1.91 4.96
C VAL A 170 12.81 1.68 5.30
N SER A 171 13.28 2.12 6.47
CA SER A 171 14.59 1.72 7.02
C SER A 171 14.62 0.25 7.46
N LEU A 172 13.43 -0.36 7.67
CA LEU A 172 13.27 -1.75 8.06
C LEU A 172 12.88 -2.62 6.86
N PRO A 173 13.42 -3.84 6.74
CA PRO A 173 13.00 -4.78 5.70
C PRO A 173 11.50 -5.06 5.77
N PHE A 174 10.82 -5.05 4.62
CA PHE A 174 9.37 -5.23 4.55
C PHE A 174 8.91 -6.54 5.18
N GLU A 175 9.67 -7.63 4.99
CA GLU A 175 9.35 -8.95 5.53
C GLU A 175 9.27 -8.96 7.06
N GLN A 176 10.11 -8.18 7.74
CA GLN A 176 10.07 -8.05 9.20
C GLN A 176 8.80 -7.33 9.65
N VAL A 177 8.45 -6.25 8.97
CA VAL A 177 7.25 -5.46 9.26
C VAL A 177 5.99 -6.27 8.97
N ALA A 178 5.93 -6.95 7.83
CA ALA A 178 4.81 -7.79 7.43
C ALA A 178 4.60 -8.96 8.41
N ARG A 179 5.68 -9.65 8.83
CA ARG A 179 5.61 -10.74 9.80
C ARG A 179 5.07 -10.24 11.13
N ARG A 180 5.60 -9.14 11.66
CA ARG A 180 5.17 -8.54 12.93
C ARG A 180 3.68 -8.17 12.92
N GLU A 181 3.18 -7.62 11.82
CA GLU A 181 1.78 -7.24 11.68
C GLU A 181 0.85 -8.47 11.49
N LEU A 182 1.32 -9.53 10.84
CA LEU A 182 0.60 -10.79 10.71
C LEU A 182 0.50 -11.54 12.05
N GLU A 183 1.57 -11.56 12.84
CA GLU A 183 1.57 -12.15 14.17
C GLU A 183 0.59 -11.44 15.12
N ARG A 184 0.52 -10.12 15.09
CA ARG A 184 -0.49 -9.34 15.82
C ARG A 184 -1.92 -9.73 15.44
N ARG A 185 -2.20 -10.04 14.18
CA ARG A 185 -3.53 -10.50 13.73
C ARG A 185 -3.93 -11.85 14.30
N GLN A 186 -3.02 -12.79 14.44
CA GLN A 186 -3.33 -14.12 15.02
C GLN A 186 -3.74 -14.01 16.49
N VAL A 187 -3.16 -13.08 17.25
CA VAL A 187 -3.52 -12.84 18.65
C VAL A 187 -4.94 -12.26 18.77
N PHE A 188 -5.38 -11.38 17.84
CA PHE A 188 -6.72 -10.79 17.87
C PHE A 188 -7.82 -11.71 17.32
N SER A 189 -7.51 -12.63 16.40
CA SER A 189 -8.49 -13.61 15.89
C SER A 189 -8.74 -14.78 16.83
N ALA A 190 -7.81 -15.09 17.71
CA ALA A 190 -7.96 -16.14 18.73
C ALA A 190 -8.82 -15.73 19.94
N GLY A 191 -9.05 -14.39 20.13
CA GLY A 191 -9.85 -13.85 21.25
C GLY A 191 -11.34 -13.67 20.96
N GLY A 192 -11.82 -13.95 19.76
CA GLY A 192 -13.19 -13.69 19.30
C GLY A 192 -14.05 -14.93 19.08
N ARG A 193 -13.95 -15.93 19.94
CA ARG A 193 -14.97 -17.02 20.04
C ARG A 193 -15.59 -16.98 21.42
N TYR A 194 -16.66 -16.21 21.53
CA TYR A 194 -17.73 -16.42 22.48
C TYR A 194 -19.05 -16.14 21.77
#